data_c72cc29ac20b79dec0b9ee34bdcf1fc8
#
_entry.id   c72cc29ac20b79dec0b9ee34bdcf1fc8
#
_cell.length_a   1.000
_cell.length_b   1.000
_cell.length_c   1.000
_cell.angle_alpha   90.00
_cell.angle_beta   90.00
_cell.angle_gamma   90.00
#
_symmetry.space_group_name_H-M   'P 1'
#
loop_
_entity.id
_entity.type
_entity.pdbx_description
1 polymer ?
#
loop_
_entity_poly.entity_id
_entity_poly.type
_entity_poly.pdbx_seq_one_letter_code
_entity_poly.pdbx_strand_id
1 'polypeptide(L)'
;AGTVKGRKAARHATSDWMEIEKQRGISVTSSVMQFEYAGHTINLLDTPGHQDFSEATSRVLTAVDAAVMVIDAAKGVEDRTIKLMEVCRLRDTPIMGFINKLDREGKEPIELLDEIESVLGIQCAPITWPIGMGQRLRGVVHLVSGEVHIYEPGRNFTRQDSTIFASIDAPGLAERIGAQMLADLKDELELVQGASHSFDKDAYLAGRQTPVFFGSAVNNFGVQPLLDFFVEHAPGPQARGTTSRVVAPEEETFTGFVFKIQANMDPQHRDRVAFLRVCSGKYEAGMKAYHVRLGKEVKLANALTFMASDREIV
;
A
#
# COMPACT_ATOMS: atom_id res chain seq x y z
N ALA A 1 -0.03 6.47 -7.46
CA ALA A 1 0.20 7.75 -6.78
C ALA A 1 0.29 8.87 -7.82
N GLY A 2 -0.12 10.08 -7.49
CA GLY A 2 -0.02 11.24 -8.39
C GLY A 2 -1.25 11.57 -9.24
N THR A 3 -2.31 10.79 -9.19
CA THR A 3 -3.56 11.06 -9.92
C THR A 3 -4.64 11.69 -9.03
N VAL A 4 -4.27 12.66 -8.20
CA VAL A 4 -5.25 13.45 -7.44
C VAL A 4 -5.76 14.59 -8.33
N LYS A 5 -7.04 14.56 -8.71
CA LYS A 5 -7.69 15.57 -9.56
C LYS A 5 -8.56 16.49 -8.71
N GLY A 6 -8.56 17.81 -9.01
CA GLY A 6 -9.46 18.79 -8.42
C GLY A 6 -8.80 20.10 -7.95
N ARG A 7 -9.61 21.14 -7.69
CA ARG A 7 -9.17 22.40 -7.06
C ARG A 7 -8.94 22.19 -5.55
N LYS A 8 -8.16 23.08 -4.91
CA LYS A 8 -7.67 22.95 -3.50
C LYS A 8 -8.69 22.49 -2.45
N ALA A 9 -10.01 22.63 -2.68
CA ALA A 9 -11.06 22.20 -1.77
C ALA A 9 -11.75 20.87 -2.14
N ALA A 10 -11.39 20.24 -3.27
CA ALA A 10 -12.08 19.06 -3.80
C ALA A 10 -11.10 18.08 -4.48
N ARG A 11 -9.95 17.79 -3.81
CA ARG A 11 -9.02 16.75 -4.29
C ARG A 11 -9.50 15.39 -3.81
N HIS A 12 -9.77 14.49 -4.76
CA HIS A 12 -10.16 13.11 -4.50
C HIS A 12 -9.10 12.16 -5.04
N ALA A 13 -8.88 11.04 -4.35
CA ALA A 13 -8.06 9.95 -4.86
C ALA A 13 -8.71 9.31 -6.10
N THR A 14 -7.92 8.69 -6.96
CA THR A 14 -8.45 7.94 -8.12
C THR A 14 -9.34 6.78 -7.68
N SER A 15 -9.08 6.22 -6.50
CA SER A 15 -9.90 5.20 -5.84
C SER A 15 -11.30 5.67 -5.44
N ASP A 16 -11.49 6.99 -5.19
CA ASP A 16 -12.77 7.57 -4.78
C ASP A 16 -13.63 7.93 -6.00
N TRP A 17 -14.27 6.95 -6.59
CA TRP A 17 -15.04 7.11 -7.83
C TRP A 17 -16.54 7.31 -7.62
N MET A 18 -17.10 6.89 -6.47
CA MET A 18 -18.51 7.08 -6.15
C MET A 18 -18.80 8.53 -5.75
N GLU A 19 -20.00 9.03 -6.14
CA GLU A 19 -20.42 10.38 -5.81
C GLU A 19 -20.47 10.63 -4.29
N ILE A 20 -20.87 9.62 -3.51
CA ILE A 20 -20.89 9.69 -2.05
C ILE A 20 -19.48 9.80 -1.44
N GLU A 21 -18.46 9.18 -2.07
CA GLU A 21 -17.06 9.28 -1.65
C GLU A 21 -16.53 10.69 -1.91
N LYS A 22 -16.84 11.25 -3.08
CA LYS A 22 -16.48 12.61 -3.44
C LYS A 22 -17.12 13.66 -2.53
N GLN A 23 -18.38 13.46 -2.15
CA GLN A 23 -19.09 14.37 -1.26
C GLN A 23 -18.58 14.30 0.18
N ARG A 24 -18.24 13.11 0.67
CA ARG A 24 -17.76 12.89 2.04
C ARG A 24 -16.25 13.06 2.20
N GLY A 25 -15.49 12.98 1.09
CA GLY A 25 -14.03 13.01 1.10
C GLY A 25 -13.39 11.80 1.77
N ILE A 26 -14.10 10.67 1.83
CA ILE A 26 -13.64 9.38 2.38
C ILE A 26 -14.04 8.24 1.45
N SER A 27 -13.19 7.22 1.34
CA SER A 27 -13.52 6.00 0.62
C SER A 27 -14.61 5.21 1.35
N VAL A 28 -15.65 4.81 0.63
CA VAL A 28 -16.79 4.03 1.14
C VAL A 28 -16.72 2.59 0.70
N THR A 29 -16.18 2.33 -0.49
CA THR A 29 -16.04 1.00 -1.06
C THR A 29 -14.58 0.68 -1.36
N SER A 30 -14.24 -0.62 -1.31
CA SER A 30 -12.91 -1.07 -1.77
C SER A 30 -12.83 -0.91 -3.29
N SER A 31 -11.74 -0.34 -3.79
CA SER A 31 -11.43 -0.20 -5.21
C SER A 31 -10.35 -1.17 -5.63
N VAL A 32 -10.41 -1.62 -6.87
CA VAL A 32 -9.37 -2.45 -7.50
C VAL A 32 -8.70 -1.63 -8.58
N MET A 33 -7.39 -1.57 -8.55
CA MET A 33 -6.55 -0.91 -9.56
C MET A 33 -5.45 -1.85 -9.98
N GLN A 34 -5.10 -1.83 -11.27
CA GLN A 34 -3.98 -2.59 -11.81
C GLN A 34 -3.02 -1.63 -12.51
N PHE A 35 -1.73 -1.84 -12.33
CA PHE A 35 -0.70 -1.06 -13.03
C PHE A 35 0.61 -1.83 -13.13
N GLU A 36 1.41 -1.46 -14.13
CA GLU A 36 2.75 -2.01 -14.30
C GLU A 36 3.78 -1.16 -13.55
N TYR A 37 4.70 -1.82 -12.83
CA TYR A 37 5.82 -1.18 -12.15
C TYR A 37 7.05 -2.10 -12.16
N ALA A 38 8.20 -1.60 -12.62
CA ALA A 38 9.47 -2.34 -12.67
C ALA A 38 9.34 -3.76 -13.25
N GLY A 39 8.54 -3.91 -14.34
CA GLY A 39 8.32 -5.21 -15.01
C GLY A 39 7.36 -6.15 -14.29
N HIS A 40 6.68 -5.69 -13.26
CA HIS A 40 5.67 -6.46 -12.51
C HIS A 40 4.29 -5.85 -12.66
N THR A 41 3.28 -6.71 -12.78
CA THR A 41 1.87 -6.30 -12.73
C THR A 41 1.42 -6.24 -11.27
N ILE A 42 1.10 -5.06 -10.78
CA ILE A 42 0.62 -4.83 -9.41
C ILE A 42 -0.90 -4.68 -9.41
N ASN A 43 -1.57 -5.52 -8.63
CA ASN A 43 -2.99 -5.41 -8.36
C ASN A 43 -3.19 -4.77 -6.98
N LEU A 44 -3.57 -3.51 -6.95
CA LEU A 44 -3.78 -2.75 -5.73
C LEU A 44 -5.26 -2.76 -5.35
N LEU A 45 -5.55 -3.26 -4.16
CA LEU A 45 -6.87 -3.25 -3.56
C LEU A 45 -6.89 -2.17 -2.48
N ASP A 46 -7.46 -1.01 -2.80
CA ASP A 46 -7.65 0.08 -1.84
C ASP A 46 -8.85 -0.18 -0.96
N THR A 47 -8.69 -0.02 0.35
CA THR A 47 -9.74 -0.33 1.33
C THR A 47 -10.17 0.92 2.09
N PRO A 48 -11.49 1.08 2.36
CA PRO A 48 -11.97 2.25 3.08
C PRO A 48 -11.40 2.30 4.51
N GLY A 49 -10.92 3.47 4.90
CA GLY A 49 -10.37 3.73 6.23
C GLY A 49 -11.40 3.94 7.34
N HIS A 50 -12.72 4.00 7.07
CA HIS A 50 -13.75 4.31 8.07
C HIS A 50 -14.25 3.07 8.81
N GLN A 51 -14.64 3.23 10.09
CA GLN A 51 -15.05 2.10 10.95
C GLN A 51 -16.24 1.28 10.42
N ASP A 52 -17.15 1.93 9.70
CA ASP A 52 -18.37 1.31 9.18
C ASP A 52 -18.13 0.26 8.08
N PHE A 53 -16.90 0.18 7.55
CA PHE A 53 -16.56 -0.68 6.39
C PHE A 53 -15.61 -1.84 6.72
N SER A 54 -15.48 -2.21 7.99
CA SER A 54 -14.53 -3.24 8.47
C SER A 54 -14.73 -4.62 7.82
N GLU A 55 -16.00 -5.03 7.61
CA GLU A 55 -16.32 -6.33 6.99
C GLU A 55 -15.87 -6.39 5.52
N ALA A 56 -16.07 -5.31 4.76
CA ALA A 56 -15.61 -5.22 3.37
C ALA A 56 -14.08 -5.34 3.28
N THR A 57 -13.35 -4.67 4.18
CA THR A 57 -11.90 -4.74 4.25
C THR A 57 -11.41 -6.14 4.60
N SER A 58 -12.04 -6.80 5.58
CA SER A 58 -11.68 -8.18 5.94
C SER A 58 -11.85 -9.17 4.78
N ARG A 59 -12.87 -8.99 3.95
CA ARG A 59 -13.07 -9.80 2.74
C ARG A 59 -11.99 -9.52 1.70
N VAL A 60 -11.63 -8.27 1.47
CA VAL A 60 -10.57 -7.90 0.52
C VAL A 60 -9.23 -8.49 0.93
N LEU A 61 -8.90 -8.50 2.22
CA LEU A 61 -7.67 -9.11 2.73
C LEU A 61 -7.57 -10.62 2.45
N THR A 62 -8.69 -11.29 2.11
CA THR A 62 -8.60 -12.70 1.64
C THR A 62 -7.99 -12.83 0.26
N ALA A 63 -8.01 -11.78 -0.53
CA ALA A 63 -7.61 -11.79 -1.93
C ALA A 63 -6.19 -11.26 -2.18
N VAL A 64 -5.48 -10.85 -1.12
CA VAL A 64 -4.12 -10.29 -1.25
C VAL A 64 -3.05 -11.23 -0.70
N ASP A 65 -1.81 -11.02 -1.11
CA ASP A 65 -0.64 -11.78 -0.66
C ASP A 65 0.28 -10.94 0.24
N ALA A 66 0.12 -9.62 0.23
CA ALA A 66 0.78 -8.67 1.12
C ALA A 66 -0.12 -7.46 1.38
N ALA A 67 0.15 -6.73 2.44
CA ALA A 67 -0.59 -5.52 2.80
C ALA A 67 0.38 -4.33 3.02
N VAL A 68 -0.09 -3.13 2.69
CA VAL A 68 0.55 -1.87 3.10
C VAL A 68 -0.34 -1.22 4.14
N MET A 69 0.16 -1.10 5.35
CA MET A 69 -0.49 -0.42 6.46
C MET A 69 -0.12 1.07 6.44
N VAL A 70 -1.10 1.93 6.20
CA VAL A 70 -0.90 3.37 6.13
C VAL A 70 -1.27 4.00 7.47
N ILE A 71 -0.31 4.66 8.11
CA ILE A 71 -0.47 5.33 9.41
C ILE A 71 -0.34 6.85 9.21
N ASP A 72 -1.26 7.60 9.79
CA ASP A 72 -1.20 9.07 9.82
C ASP A 72 -0.17 9.51 10.87
N ALA A 73 0.86 10.26 10.46
CA ALA A 73 1.94 10.69 11.35
C ALA A 73 1.46 11.50 12.57
N ALA A 74 0.36 12.23 12.45
CA ALA A 74 -0.19 13.01 13.56
C ALA A 74 -1.03 12.17 14.52
N LYS A 75 -1.69 11.11 14.02
CA LYS A 75 -2.59 10.28 14.83
C LYS A 75 -1.87 9.07 15.44
N GLY A 76 -0.93 8.47 14.71
CA GLY A 76 -0.31 7.20 15.08
C GLY A 76 -1.22 6.01 14.86
N VAL A 77 -1.13 5.01 15.74
CA VAL A 77 -1.90 3.77 15.67
C VAL A 77 -3.32 3.99 16.18
N GLU A 78 -4.30 3.87 15.29
CA GLU A 78 -5.73 3.98 15.63
C GLU A 78 -6.34 2.59 15.88
N ASP A 79 -7.44 2.50 16.64
CA ASP A 79 -8.14 1.23 16.97
C ASP A 79 -8.42 0.35 15.75
N ARG A 80 -8.67 0.99 14.62
CA ARG A 80 -8.89 0.28 13.37
C ARG A 80 -7.63 -0.39 12.84
N THR A 81 -6.49 0.25 12.97
CA THR A 81 -5.20 -0.33 12.61
C THR A 81 -4.96 -1.62 13.36
N ILE A 82 -5.30 -1.64 14.67
CA ILE A 82 -5.20 -2.83 15.53
C ILE A 82 -6.07 -3.96 14.97
N LYS A 83 -7.36 -3.69 14.68
CA LYS A 83 -8.29 -4.69 14.15
C LYS A 83 -7.85 -5.26 12.79
N LEU A 84 -7.34 -4.41 11.90
CA LEU A 84 -6.85 -4.84 10.59
C LEU A 84 -5.56 -5.67 10.72
N MET A 85 -4.70 -5.31 11.65
CA MET A 85 -3.50 -6.08 11.98
C MET A 85 -3.84 -7.49 12.46
N GLU A 86 -4.86 -7.64 13.32
CA GLU A 86 -5.37 -8.95 13.75
C GLU A 86 -5.84 -9.81 12.57
N VAL A 87 -6.56 -9.22 11.61
CA VAL A 87 -7.01 -9.93 10.41
C VAL A 87 -5.83 -10.36 9.54
N CYS A 88 -4.81 -9.52 9.37
CA CYS A 88 -3.60 -9.87 8.63
C CYS A 88 -2.85 -11.04 9.31
N ARG A 89 -2.74 -11.02 10.64
CA ARG A 89 -2.12 -12.12 11.41
C ARG A 89 -2.85 -13.45 11.26
N LEU A 90 -4.18 -13.43 11.31
CA LEU A 90 -4.99 -14.65 11.12
C LEU A 90 -4.80 -15.29 9.72
N ARG A 91 -4.18 -14.57 8.79
CA ARG A 91 -4.00 -14.97 7.40
C ARG A 91 -2.53 -15.09 7.01
N ASP A 92 -1.62 -14.90 7.96
CA ASP A 92 -0.18 -14.87 7.72
C ASP A 92 0.21 -13.89 6.58
N THR A 93 -0.53 -12.76 6.48
CA THR A 93 -0.29 -11.75 5.45
C THR A 93 0.83 -10.82 5.90
N PRO A 94 1.99 -10.79 5.23
CA PRO A 94 3.06 -9.88 5.58
C PRO A 94 2.67 -8.42 5.34
N ILE A 95 3.14 -7.53 6.21
CA ILE A 95 2.73 -6.12 6.25
C ILE A 95 3.95 -5.22 6.12
N MET A 96 3.86 -4.22 5.23
CA MET A 96 4.76 -3.07 5.16
C MET A 96 4.06 -1.85 5.77
N GLY A 97 4.77 -1.08 6.58
CA GLY A 97 4.27 0.16 7.17
C GLY A 97 4.62 1.38 6.30
N PHE A 98 3.66 2.29 6.10
CA PHE A 98 3.90 3.59 5.49
C PHE A 98 3.37 4.70 6.39
N ILE A 99 4.26 5.45 7.02
CA ILE A 99 3.92 6.61 7.84
C ILE A 99 3.73 7.80 6.91
N ASN A 100 2.48 8.20 6.77
CA ASN A 100 2.00 9.16 5.79
C ASN A 100 1.71 10.53 6.41
N LYS A 101 1.61 11.55 5.57
CA LYS A 101 1.27 12.94 5.90
C LYS A 101 2.38 13.67 6.65
N LEU A 102 3.63 13.33 6.43
CA LEU A 102 4.77 14.04 6.97
C LEU A 102 4.93 15.49 6.44
N ASP A 103 4.11 15.88 5.45
CA ASP A 103 3.94 17.29 5.04
C ASP A 103 3.21 18.15 6.08
N ARG A 104 2.77 17.55 7.18
CA ARG A 104 2.17 18.20 8.35
C ARG A 104 2.94 17.87 9.61
N GLU A 105 2.81 18.72 10.62
CA GLU A 105 3.34 18.40 11.95
C GLU A 105 2.62 17.18 12.55
N GLY A 106 3.37 16.29 13.17
CA GLY A 106 2.90 15.05 13.75
C GLY A 106 3.76 14.61 14.93
N LYS A 107 3.66 13.33 15.29
CA LYS A 107 4.52 12.70 16.30
C LYS A 107 5.93 12.52 15.74
N GLU A 108 6.91 12.48 16.63
CA GLU A 108 8.29 12.20 16.24
C GLU A 108 8.41 10.80 15.61
N PRO A 109 9.25 10.63 14.57
CA PRO A 109 9.38 9.35 13.88
C PRO A 109 9.73 8.17 14.80
N ILE A 110 10.58 8.38 15.79
CA ILE A 110 10.96 7.33 16.74
C ILE A 110 9.79 6.93 17.65
N GLU A 111 8.98 7.90 18.10
CA GLU A 111 7.79 7.64 18.90
C GLU A 111 6.75 6.81 18.12
N LEU A 112 6.64 7.06 16.80
CA LEU A 112 5.74 6.29 15.95
C LEU A 112 6.20 4.84 15.79
N LEU A 113 7.50 4.58 15.70
CA LEU A 113 8.03 3.21 15.69
C LEU A 113 7.74 2.50 16.99
N ASP A 114 8.01 3.15 18.14
CA ASP A 114 7.73 2.61 19.47
C ASP A 114 6.23 2.31 19.67
N GLU A 115 5.37 3.23 19.20
CA GLU A 115 3.92 3.03 19.25
C GLU A 115 3.47 1.82 18.40
N ILE A 116 4.00 1.66 17.19
CA ILE A 116 3.70 0.51 16.33
C ILE A 116 4.14 -0.78 17.01
N GLU A 117 5.34 -0.84 17.54
CA GLU A 117 5.87 -2.02 18.23
C GLU A 117 5.07 -2.38 19.47
N SER A 118 4.81 -1.39 20.33
CA SER A 118 4.12 -1.62 21.61
C SER A 118 2.65 -1.95 21.44
N VAL A 119 1.95 -1.25 20.54
CA VAL A 119 0.50 -1.42 20.35
C VAL A 119 0.17 -2.59 19.43
N LEU A 120 0.92 -2.74 18.34
CA LEU A 120 0.67 -3.81 17.38
C LEU A 120 1.48 -5.08 17.67
N GLY A 121 2.48 -5.04 18.54
CA GLY A 121 3.31 -6.19 18.88
C GLY A 121 4.04 -6.79 17.68
N ILE A 122 4.61 -5.95 16.82
CA ILE A 122 5.39 -6.33 15.63
C ILE A 122 6.67 -5.50 15.59
N GLN A 123 7.81 -6.13 15.33
CA GLN A 123 9.08 -5.41 15.22
C GLN A 123 9.10 -4.48 14.01
N CYS A 124 9.56 -3.24 14.19
CA CYS A 124 9.74 -2.28 13.12
C CYS A 124 11.18 -2.32 12.58
N ALA A 125 11.30 -2.43 11.27
CA ALA A 125 12.57 -2.22 10.55
C ALA A 125 12.43 -0.97 9.67
N PRO A 126 12.86 0.22 10.11
CA PRO A 126 12.78 1.40 9.27
C PRO A 126 13.69 1.25 8.05
N ILE A 127 13.13 1.41 6.87
CA ILE A 127 13.85 1.33 5.58
C ILE A 127 14.20 2.74 5.10
N THR A 128 13.31 3.70 5.34
CA THR A 128 13.59 5.11 5.09
C THR A 128 13.46 5.90 6.38
N TRP A 129 14.19 7.03 6.46
CA TRP A 129 14.10 7.97 7.57
C TRP A 129 13.80 9.38 7.03
N PRO A 130 12.86 10.13 7.60
CA PRO A 130 12.49 11.44 7.07
C PRO A 130 13.56 12.49 7.36
N ILE A 131 13.69 13.46 6.47
CA ILE A 131 14.52 14.64 6.65
C ILE A 131 13.59 15.83 6.96
N GLY A 132 13.36 16.06 8.24
CA GLY A 132 12.41 17.03 8.73
C GLY A 132 10.94 16.59 8.58
N MET A 133 10.03 17.45 9.05
CA MET A 133 8.58 17.23 9.05
C MET A 133 7.85 18.55 8.79
N GLY A 134 6.58 18.49 8.41
CA GLY A 134 5.77 19.66 8.14
C GLY A 134 6.33 20.50 7.00
N GLN A 135 6.46 21.79 7.22
CA GLN A 135 7.06 22.72 6.24
C GLN A 135 8.56 22.50 6.05
N ARG A 136 9.21 21.82 6.99
CA ARG A 136 10.63 21.48 6.94
C ARG A 136 10.93 20.16 6.26
N LEU A 137 9.92 19.38 5.85
CA LEU A 137 10.12 18.14 5.12
C LEU A 137 10.91 18.38 3.82
N ARG A 138 12.08 17.74 3.69
CA ARG A 138 12.98 17.87 2.53
C ARG A 138 13.11 16.58 1.74
N GLY A 139 13.01 15.44 2.38
CA GLY A 139 13.24 14.15 1.74
C GLY A 139 13.26 13.00 2.70
N VAL A 140 13.93 11.93 2.28
CA VAL A 140 14.18 10.74 3.10
C VAL A 140 15.61 10.22 2.90
N VAL A 141 16.16 9.60 3.93
CA VAL A 141 17.37 8.78 3.85
C VAL A 141 16.94 7.32 3.71
N HIS A 142 17.50 6.59 2.77
CA HIS A 142 17.32 5.15 2.65
C HIS A 142 18.34 4.45 3.57
N LEU A 143 17.89 3.86 4.67
CA LEU A 143 18.78 3.37 5.73
C LEU A 143 19.63 2.16 5.34
N VAL A 144 19.19 1.40 4.32
CA VAL A 144 19.93 0.22 3.85
C VAL A 144 21.01 0.60 2.82
N SER A 145 20.69 1.46 1.85
CA SER A 145 21.65 1.89 0.82
C SER A 145 22.50 3.09 1.25
N GLY A 146 22.03 3.89 2.21
CA GLY A 146 22.63 5.15 2.62
C GLY A 146 22.29 6.33 1.71
N GLU A 147 21.57 6.12 0.61
CA GLU A 147 21.19 7.18 -0.31
C GLU A 147 20.24 8.20 0.33
N VAL A 148 20.41 9.46 -0.05
CA VAL A 148 19.57 10.56 0.42
C VAL A 148 18.76 11.09 -0.74
N HIS A 149 17.44 10.98 -0.64
CA HIS A 149 16.48 11.44 -1.64
C HIS A 149 15.88 12.77 -1.21
N ILE A 150 16.28 13.85 -1.89
CA ILE A 150 15.74 15.20 -1.64
C ILE A 150 14.64 15.47 -2.64
N TYR A 151 13.47 15.83 -2.15
CA TYR A 151 12.29 16.10 -2.93
C TYR A 151 12.11 17.59 -3.19
N GLU A 152 11.79 17.94 -4.42
CA GLU A 152 11.40 19.31 -4.77
C GLU A 152 9.88 19.38 -4.92
N PRO A 153 9.23 20.42 -4.38
CA PRO A 153 7.81 20.64 -4.61
C PRO A 153 7.59 20.92 -6.10
N GLY A 154 7.18 19.91 -6.85
CA GLY A 154 6.85 20.05 -8.26
C GLY A 154 5.60 20.89 -8.50
N ARG A 155 5.54 21.63 -9.61
CA ARG A 155 4.32 22.36 -10.05
C ARG A 155 3.16 21.42 -10.42
N ASN A 156 3.48 20.17 -10.78
CA ASN A 156 2.53 19.11 -11.13
C ASN A 156 2.84 17.89 -10.27
N PHE A 157 1.92 17.51 -9.38
CA PHE A 157 2.03 16.39 -8.42
C PHE A 157 2.16 14.98 -9.05
N THR A 158 2.33 14.88 -10.36
CA THR A 158 2.35 13.62 -11.11
C THR A 158 3.75 13.03 -11.32
N ARG A 159 4.81 13.82 -11.23
CA ARG A 159 6.18 13.36 -11.32
C ARG A 159 7.03 14.17 -10.36
N GLN A 160 7.79 13.48 -9.54
CA GLN A 160 8.67 14.12 -8.60
C GLN A 160 10.08 14.07 -9.14
N ASP A 161 10.67 15.25 -9.31
CA ASP A 161 12.11 15.36 -9.51
C ASP A 161 12.74 15.23 -8.12
N SER A 162 13.45 14.14 -7.87
CA SER A 162 14.26 13.95 -6.68
C SER A 162 15.73 14.10 -7.05
N THR A 163 16.47 14.83 -6.23
CA THR A 163 17.93 14.81 -6.29
C THR A 163 18.42 13.73 -5.33
N ILE A 164 19.16 12.77 -5.86
CA ILE A 164 19.70 11.65 -5.07
C ILE A 164 21.16 11.94 -4.77
N PHE A 165 21.52 11.91 -3.49
CA PHE A 165 22.89 11.96 -3.01
C PHE A 165 23.31 10.55 -2.57
N ALA A 166 24.56 10.17 -2.85
CA ALA A 166 25.06 8.83 -2.56
C ALA A 166 25.17 8.50 -1.07
N SER A 167 25.26 9.52 -0.22
CA SER A 167 25.32 9.35 1.24
C SER A 167 25.00 10.66 1.97
N ILE A 168 24.84 10.58 3.27
CA ILE A 168 24.66 11.74 4.17
C ILE A 168 25.88 12.68 4.19
N ASP A 169 27.07 12.20 3.82
CA ASP A 169 28.30 12.96 3.75
C ASP A 169 28.60 13.47 2.34
N ALA A 170 27.69 13.28 1.39
CA ALA A 170 27.87 13.69 0.01
C ALA A 170 28.05 15.21 -0.12
N PRO A 171 29.00 15.68 -0.96
CA PRO A 171 29.19 17.11 -1.20
C PRO A 171 27.90 17.76 -1.71
N GLY A 172 27.59 18.96 -1.20
CA GLY A 172 26.40 19.74 -1.59
C GLY A 172 25.14 19.41 -0.81
N LEU A 173 25.08 18.32 -0.03
CA LEU A 173 23.90 18.00 0.77
C LEU A 173 23.64 19.07 1.85
N ALA A 174 24.70 19.50 2.56
CA ALA A 174 24.59 20.57 3.58
C ALA A 174 24.09 21.90 2.99
N GLU A 175 24.49 22.22 1.76
CA GLU A 175 24.02 23.41 1.04
C GLU A 175 22.52 23.29 0.68
N ARG A 176 22.07 22.06 0.43
CA ARG A 176 20.71 21.78 0.00
C ARG A 176 19.69 21.79 1.13
N ILE A 177 20.03 21.24 2.30
CA ILE A 177 19.13 21.09 3.46
C ILE A 177 19.47 22.03 4.62
N GLY A 178 20.64 22.63 4.62
CA GLY A 178 21.18 23.46 5.70
C GLY A 178 22.05 22.66 6.68
N ALA A 179 23.11 23.30 7.19
CA ALA A 179 24.09 22.65 8.06
C ALA A 179 23.47 22.16 9.39
N GLN A 180 22.54 22.93 9.98
CA GLN A 180 21.88 22.51 11.22
C GLN A 180 20.99 21.28 10.99
N MET A 181 20.18 21.28 9.94
CA MET A 181 19.32 20.11 9.63
C MET A 181 20.14 18.87 9.33
N LEU A 182 21.31 19.01 8.69
CA LEU A 182 22.22 17.88 8.46
C LEU A 182 22.80 17.36 9.77
N ALA A 183 23.15 18.23 10.71
CA ALA A 183 23.66 17.83 12.01
C ALA A 183 22.58 17.07 12.82
N ASP A 184 21.39 17.65 12.92
CA ASP A 184 20.24 17.02 13.58
C ASP A 184 19.92 15.64 12.97
N LEU A 185 19.94 15.55 11.63
CA LEU A 185 19.71 14.29 10.91
C LEU A 185 20.77 13.23 11.23
N LYS A 186 22.06 13.61 11.37
CA LYS A 186 23.13 12.67 11.74
C LYS A 186 22.90 12.10 13.14
N ASP A 187 22.53 12.95 14.09
CA ASP A 187 22.22 12.54 15.46
C ASP A 187 21.01 11.59 15.51
N GLU A 188 19.96 11.91 14.73
CA GLU A 188 18.79 11.03 14.60
C GLU A 188 19.13 9.68 13.97
N LEU A 189 19.97 9.66 12.94
CA LEU A 189 20.40 8.42 12.27
C LEU A 189 21.24 7.52 13.18
N GLU A 190 22.11 8.11 14.00
CA GLU A 190 22.89 7.37 15.01
C GLU A 190 21.94 6.74 16.05
N LEU A 191 20.96 7.50 16.52
CA LEU A 191 19.97 7.02 17.47
C LEU A 191 19.14 5.87 16.87
N VAL A 192 18.63 6.03 15.67
CA VAL A 192 17.76 5.03 15.04
C VAL A 192 18.52 3.75 14.68
N GLN A 193 19.78 3.85 14.25
CA GLN A 193 20.62 2.69 14.00
C GLN A 193 20.92 1.90 15.27
N GLY A 194 21.03 2.57 16.41
CA GLY A 194 21.25 1.92 17.69
C GLY A 194 20.00 1.33 18.33
N ALA A 195 18.81 1.87 18.02
CA ALA A 195 17.56 1.52 18.69
C ALA A 195 16.63 0.65 17.86
N SER A 196 16.74 0.64 16.52
CA SER A 196 15.82 -0.08 15.64
C SER A 196 16.38 -1.42 15.15
N HIS A 197 15.48 -2.28 14.67
CA HIS A 197 15.83 -3.56 14.07
C HIS A 197 16.26 -3.40 12.61
N SER A 198 17.30 -4.12 12.20
CA SER A 198 17.61 -4.26 10.78
C SER A 198 16.57 -5.16 10.09
N PHE A 199 16.35 -4.92 8.80
CA PHE A 199 15.38 -5.70 8.02
C PHE A 199 15.81 -7.16 7.89
N ASP A 200 14.89 -8.06 8.22
CA ASP A 200 15.00 -9.51 8.05
C ASP A 200 13.82 -10.00 7.20
N LYS A 201 14.12 -10.48 5.99
CA LYS A 201 13.09 -10.92 5.03
C LYS A 201 12.26 -12.09 5.55
N ASP A 202 12.86 -13.04 6.24
CA ASP A 202 12.17 -14.21 6.77
C ASP A 202 11.25 -13.81 7.94
N ALA A 203 11.68 -12.88 8.78
CA ALA A 203 10.85 -12.31 9.83
C ALA A 203 9.67 -11.50 9.26
N TYR A 204 9.89 -10.74 8.17
CA TYR A 204 8.85 -10.02 7.45
C TYR A 204 7.82 -10.97 6.84
N LEU A 205 8.25 -11.96 6.08
CA LEU A 205 7.35 -12.94 5.44
C LEU A 205 6.58 -13.77 6.47
N ALA A 206 7.16 -14.00 7.65
CA ALA A 206 6.50 -14.68 8.77
C ALA A 206 5.60 -13.76 9.63
N GLY A 207 5.42 -12.49 9.25
CA GLY A 207 4.59 -11.52 9.97
C GLY A 207 5.12 -11.10 11.35
N ARG A 208 6.40 -11.32 11.64
CA ARG A 208 7.05 -10.93 12.90
C ARG A 208 7.71 -9.55 12.84
N GLN A 209 8.05 -9.08 11.64
CA GLN A 209 8.67 -7.79 11.39
C GLN A 209 7.92 -7.04 10.30
N THR A 210 7.86 -5.71 10.42
CA THR A 210 7.32 -4.81 9.39
C THR A 210 8.41 -3.83 8.93
N PRO A 211 8.77 -3.82 7.63
CA PRO A 211 9.57 -2.74 7.07
C PRO A 211 8.74 -1.45 7.06
N VAL A 212 9.33 -0.33 7.52
CA VAL A 212 8.62 0.94 7.71
C VAL A 212 9.21 2.02 6.81
N PHE A 213 8.33 2.73 6.12
CA PHE A 213 8.62 3.83 5.21
C PHE A 213 7.97 5.11 5.70
N PHE A 214 8.61 6.23 5.42
CA PHE A 214 8.13 7.56 5.78
C PHE A 214 7.88 8.41 4.54
N GLY A 215 6.80 9.19 4.53
CA GLY A 215 6.52 10.03 3.38
C GLY A 215 5.26 10.87 3.45
N SER A 216 4.90 11.43 2.29
CA SER A 216 3.66 12.17 2.05
C SER A 216 3.09 11.75 0.70
N ALA A 217 2.06 10.92 0.72
CA ALA A 217 1.44 10.40 -0.49
C ALA A 217 0.80 11.50 -1.36
N VAL A 218 0.27 12.57 -0.75
CA VAL A 218 -0.31 13.70 -1.48
C VAL A 218 0.73 14.46 -2.31
N ASN A 219 1.98 14.50 -1.82
CA ASN A 219 3.12 15.11 -2.49
C ASN A 219 3.96 14.09 -3.28
N ASN A 220 3.60 12.83 -3.22
CA ASN A 220 4.35 11.71 -3.79
C ASN A 220 5.75 11.51 -3.18
N PHE A 221 5.98 11.96 -1.94
CA PHE A 221 7.24 11.85 -1.21
C PHE A 221 7.37 10.50 -0.53
N GLY A 222 8.50 9.79 -0.72
CA GLY A 222 8.76 8.50 -0.10
C GLY A 222 7.97 7.32 -0.66
N VAL A 223 7.14 7.52 -1.69
CA VAL A 223 6.33 6.45 -2.31
C VAL A 223 7.16 5.54 -3.20
N GLN A 224 8.13 6.11 -3.94
CA GLN A 224 8.96 5.31 -4.83
C GLN A 224 9.82 4.29 -4.05
N PRO A 225 10.56 4.64 -2.99
CA PRO A 225 11.28 3.66 -2.17
C PRO A 225 10.40 2.53 -1.63
N LEU A 226 9.16 2.83 -1.25
CA LEU A 226 8.19 1.80 -0.86
C LEU A 226 7.86 0.84 -2.00
N LEU A 227 7.60 1.36 -3.21
CA LEU A 227 7.26 0.53 -4.37
C LEU A 227 8.44 -0.31 -4.85
N ASP A 228 9.64 0.25 -4.87
CA ASP A 228 10.86 -0.47 -5.22
C ASP A 228 11.10 -1.64 -4.25
N PHE A 229 11.00 -1.37 -2.96
CA PHE A 229 11.13 -2.39 -1.92
C PHE A 229 10.00 -3.43 -1.96
N PHE A 230 8.78 -3.00 -2.25
CA PHE A 230 7.63 -3.90 -2.40
C PHE A 230 7.86 -4.92 -3.53
N VAL A 231 8.30 -4.46 -4.68
CA VAL A 231 8.58 -5.36 -5.83
C VAL A 231 9.71 -6.34 -5.51
N GLU A 232 10.71 -5.93 -4.74
CA GLU A 232 11.86 -6.76 -4.40
C GLU A 232 11.56 -7.80 -3.31
N HIS A 233 10.70 -7.46 -2.33
CA HIS A 233 10.57 -8.24 -1.10
C HIS A 233 9.17 -8.80 -0.83
N ALA A 234 8.10 -8.21 -1.39
CA ALA A 234 6.76 -8.75 -1.20
C ALA A 234 6.61 -10.13 -1.86
N PRO A 235 5.83 -11.03 -1.26
CA PRO A 235 5.59 -12.32 -1.88
C PRO A 235 4.78 -12.16 -3.16
N GLY A 236 5.09 -12.99 -4.16
CA GLY A 236 4.22 -13.22 -5.30
C GLY A 236 2.92 -13.96 -4.89
N PRO A 237 2.10 -14.39 -5.86
CA PRO A 237 0.90 -15.17 -5.56
C PRO A 237 1.22 -16.40 -4.72
N GLN A 238 0.50 -16.59 -3.62
CA GLN A 238 0.72 -17.68 -2.68
C GLN A 238 -0.28 -18.82 -2.88
N ALA A 239 0.13 -20.05 -2.51
CA ALA A 239 -0.74 -21.20 -2.49
C ALA A 239 -1.96 -20.96 -1.58
N ARG A 240 -3.13 -21.45 -2.00
CA ARG A 240 -4.40 -21.25 -1.29
C ARG A 240 -4.99 -22.56 -0.83
N GLY A 241 -5.23 -22.66 0.47
CA GLY A 241 -5.94 -23.79 1.06
C GLY A 241 -7.43 -23.78 0.67
N THR A 242 -7.95 -24.94 0.31
CA THR A 242 -9.38 -25.19 0.09
C THR A 242 -9.89 -26.25 1.04
N THR A 243 -11.17 -26.59 1.00
CA THR A 243 -11.73 -27.67 1.82
C THR A 243 -11.24 -29.06 1.44
N SER A 244 -10.69 -29.23 0.24
CA SER A 244 -10.27 -30.54 -0.31
C SER A 244 -8.77 -30.64 -0.58
N ARG A 245 -8.09 -29.54 -0.87
CA ARG A 245 -6.66 -29.53 -1.22
C ARG A 245 -6.05 -28.14 -1.09
N VAL A 246 -4.75 -28.07 -1.25
CA VAL A 246 -4.02 -26.80 -1.47
C VAL A 246 -3.90 -26.58 -2.99
N VAL A 247 -4.18 -25.36 -3.45
CA VAL A 247 -4.02 -24.92 -4.83
C VAL A 247 -2.72 -24.13 -4.93
N ALA A 248 -1.80 -24.60 -5.77
CA ALA A 248 -0.57 -23.88 -6.07
C ALA A 248 -0.77 -22.91 -7.25
N PRO A 249 -0.17 -21.72 -7.23
CA PRO A 249 -0.34 -20.74 -8.31
C PRO A 249 0.16 -21.21 -9.67
N GLU A 250 1.11 -22.14 -9.70
CA GLU A 250 1.73 -22.70 -10.90
C GLU A 250 0.85 -23.75 -11.61
N GLU A 251 -0.26 -24.18 -11.00
CA GLU A 251 -1.17 -25.16 -11.61
C GLU A 251 -1.79 -24.61 -12.90
N GLU A 252 -1.84 -25.42 -13.94
CA GLU A 252 -2.43 -25.04 -15.23
C GLU A 252 -3.96 -24.90 -15.16
N THR A 253 -4.60 -25.65 -14.27
CA THR A 253 -6.06 -25.60 -14.12
C THR A 253 -6.51 -24.28 -13.54
N PHE A 254 -7.43 -23.61 -14.23
CA PHE A 254 -8.03 -22.38 -13.75
C PHE A 254 -8.80 -22.60 -12.45
N THR A 255 -8.40 -21.90 -11.40
CA THR A 255 -9.13 -21.82 -10.13
C THR A 255 -9.20 -20.38 -9.63
N GLY A 256 -10.21 -20.07 -8.84
CA GLY A 256 -10.36 -18.75 -8.25
C GLY A 256 -11.53 -18.69 -7.28
N PHE A 257 -11.64 -17.56 -6.60
CA PHE A 257 -12.77 -17.30 -5.72
C PHE A 257 -13.23 -15.84 -5.81
N VAL A 258 -14.54 -15.64 -5.62
CA VAL A 258 -15.14 -14.30 -5.56
C VAL A 258 -14.96 -13.74 -4.16
N PHE A 259 -14.25 -12.61 -4.03
CA PHE A 259 -14.03 -11.94 -2.76
C PHE A 259 -14.94 -10.72 -2.54
N LYS A 260 -15.51 -10.18 -3.63
CA LYS A 260 -16.40 -9.02 -3.57
C LYS A 260 -17.44 -9.08 -4.69
N ILE A 261 -18.66 -8.63 -4.39
CA ILE A 261 -19.71 -8.36 -5.38
C ILE A 261 -20.13 -6.91 -5.21
N GLN A 262 -20.01 -6.12 -6.26
CA GLN A 262 -20.41 -4.71 -6.31
C GLN A 262 -21.61 -4.56 -7.22
N ALA A 263 -22.71 -4.02 -6.67
CA ALA A 263 -23.89 -3.64 -7.44
C ALA A 263 -23.84 -2.17 -7.85
N ASN A 264 -24.56 -1.82 -8.91
CA ASN A 264 -24.81 -0.43 -9.34
C ASN A 264 -23.49 0.36 -9.60
N MET A 265 -22.51 -0.26 -10.23
CA MET A 265 -21.29 0.44 -10.64
C MET A 265 -21.57 1.44 -11.77
N ASP A 266 -22.57 1.16 -12.61
CA ASP A 266 -23.13 2.11 -13.56
C ASP A 266 -24.53 2.52 -13.07
N PRO A 267 -24.76 3.83 -12.79
CA PRO A 267 -26.07 4.32 -12.35
C PRO A 267 -27.20 4.06 -13.36
N GLN A 268 -26.86 3.89 -14.64
CA GLN A 268 -27.82 3.62 -15.71
C GLN A 268 -28.17 2.15 -15.87
N HIS A 269 -27.35 1.25 -15.30
CA HIS A 269 -27.53 -0.19 -15.40
C HIS A 269 -27.60 -0.85 -14.03
N ARG A 270 -28.60 -1.72 -13.82
CA ARG A 270 -28.73 -2.56 -12.61
C ARG A 270 -27.85 -3.82 -12.70
N ASP A 271 -26.60 -3.66 -13.03
CA ASP A 271 -25.64 -4.76 -13.12
C ASP A 271 -24.96 -5.04 -11.78
N ARG A 272 -24.39 -6.23 -11.65
CA ARG A 272 -23.55 -6.66 -10.55
C ARG A 272 -22.25 -7.17 -11.10
N VAL A 273 -21.13 -6.65 -10.59
CA VAL A 273 -19.81 -7.11 -10.95
C VAL A 273 -19.24 -7.96 -9.83
N ALA A 274 -18.81 -9.18 -10.15
CA ALA A 274 -18.11 -10.05 -9.22
C ALA A 274 -16.60 -9.87 -9.40
N PHE A 275 -15.91 -9.54 -8.32
CA PHE A 275 -14.46 -9.46 -8.28
C PHE A 275 -13.90 -10.81 -7.90
N LEU A 276 -13.13 -11.40 -8.81
CA LEU A 276 -12.59 -12.74 -8.68
C LEU A 276 -11.07 -12.68 -8.55
N ARG A 277 -10.54 -13.33 -7.52
CA ARG A 277 -9.11 -13.63 -7.42
C ARG A 277 -8.83 -14.93 -8.17
N VAL A 278 -8.00 -14.87 -9.20
CA VAL A 278 -7.44 -16.05 -9.85
C VAL A 278 -6.35 -16.62 -8.94
N CYS A 279 -6.42 -17.90 -8.60
CA CYS A 279 -5.46 -18.59 -7.74
C CYS A 279 -4.49 -19.45 -8.54
N SER A 280 -4.92 -19.99 -9.66
CA SER A 280 -4.09 -20.79 -10.59
C SER A 280 -4.66 -20.76 -12.01
N GLY A 281 -3.85 -21.18 -12.98
CA GLY A 281 -4.21 -21.19 -14.38
C GLY A 281 -4.37 -19.81 -14.99
N LYS A 282 -5.02 -19.75 -16.14
CA LYS A 282 -5.27 -18.51 -16.87
C LYS A 282 -6.75 -18.36 -17.17
N TYR A 283 -7.23 -17.12 -17.10
CA TYR A 283 -8.54 -16.76 -17.61
C TYR A 283 -8.48 -16.63 -19.15
N GLU A 284 -9.49 -17.18 -19.83
CA GLU A 284 -9.73 -16.95 -21.25
C GLU A 284 -11.18 -16.50 -21.45
N ALA A 285 -11.37 -15.50 -22.31
CA ALA A 285 -12.69 -14.92 -22.55
C ALA A 285 -13.68 -16.01 -23.04
N GLY A 286 -14.81 -16.12 -22.33
CA GLY A 286 -15.86 -17.09 -22.68
C GLY A 286 -15.60 -18.52 -22.20
N MET A 287 -14.51 -18.79 -21.47
CA MET A 287 -14.26 -20.11 -20.89
C MET A 287 -15.39 -20.55 -19.96
N LYS A 288 -15.50 -21.84 -19.74
CA LYS A 288 -16.40 -22.43 -18.74
C LYS A 288 -15.63 -22.77 -17.49
N ALA A 289 -16.21 -22.47 -16.35
CA ALA A 289 -15.69 -22.87 -15.05
C ALA A 289 -16.78 -23.56 -14.23
N TYR A 290 -16.38 -24.55 -13.44
CA TYR A 290 -17.30 -25.21 -12.52
C TYR A 290 -17.51 -24.36 -11.26
N HIS A 291 -18.73 -23.89 -11.06
CA HIS A 291 -19.10 -23.10 -9.87
C HIS A 291 -19.46 -24.07 -8.73
N VAL A 292 -18.52 -24.26 -7.79
CA VAL A 292 -18.62 -25.26 -6.73
C VAL A 292 -19.93 -25.14 -5.93
N ARG A 293 -20.27 -23.93 -5.45
CA ARG A 293 -21.48 -23.70 -4.66
C ARG A 293 -22.79 -23.97 -5.42
N LEU A 294 -22.80 -23.72 -6.74
CA LEU A 294 -23.98 -23.95 -7.57
C LEU A 294 -24.02 -25.37 -8.13
N GLY A 295 -22.95 -26.14 -8.03
CA GLY A 295 -22.85 -27.50 -8.55
C GLY A 295 -22.98 -27.60 -10.06
N LYS A 296 -22.61 -26.55 -10.82
CA LYS A 296 -22.78 -26.53 -12.30
C LYS A 296 -21.70 -25.71 -13.00
N GLU A 297 -21.53 -25.98 -14.29
CA GLU A 297 -20.70 -25.11 -15.13
C GLU A 297 -21.37 -23.75 -15.36
N VAL A 298 -20.56 -22.70 -15.34
CA VAL A 298 -20.92 -21.34 -15.70
C VAL A 298 -19.94 -20.81 -16.75
N LYS A 299 -20.44 -20.03 -17.68
CA LYS A 299 -19.62 -19.37 -18.68
C LYS A 299 -19.08 -18.07 -18.08
N LEU A 300 -17.77 -17.89 -18.08
CA LEU A 300 -17.10 -16.66 -17.70
C LEU A 300 -16.97 -15.79 -18.97
N ALA A 301 -17.94 -14.90 -19.16
CA ALA A 301 -17.96 -13.96 -20.26
C ALA A 301 -17.56 -12.58 -19.79
N ASN A 302 -16.84 -11.81 -20.63
CA ASN A 302 -16.56 -10.39 -20.45
C ASN A 302 -15.91 -10.04 -19.12
N ALA A 303 -14.74 -10.62 -18.84
CA ALA A 303 -13.93 -10.12 -17.73
C ALA A 303 -13.50 -8.68 -18.00
N LEU A 304 -13.43 -7.90 -16.94
CA LEU A 304 -13.08 -6.49 -16.95
C LEU A 304 -11.86 -6.28 -16.07
N THR A 305 -10.90 -5.51 -16.53
CA THR A 305 -9.89 -4.89 -15.67
C THR A 305 -10.33 -3.48 -15.27
N PHE A 306 -9.85 -3.02 -14.13
CA PHE A 306 -10.27 -1.76 -13.56
C PHE A 306 -9.07 -0.84 -13.24
N MET A 307 -9.18 0.40 -13.65
CA MET A 307 -8.47 1.51 -13.06
C MET A 307 -9.49 2.34 -12.26
N ALA A 308 -9.85 1.88 -11.08
CA ALA A 308 -10.95 2.41 -10.26
C ALA A 308 -12.33 2.37 -10.97
N SER A 309 -12.78 3.46 -11.61
CA SER A 309 -14.05 3.52 -12.34
C SER A 309 -13.94 3.11 -13.81
N ASP A 310 -12.74 3.22 -14.39
CA ASP A 310 -12.53 2.94 -15.80
C ASP A 310 -12.46 1.42 -16.04
N ARG A 311 -13.13 0.92 -17.06
CA ARG A 311 -13.28 -0.50 -17.37
C ARG A 311 -12.66 -0.79 -18.72
N GLU A 312 -11.84 -1.81 -18.80
CA GLU A 312 -11.35 -2.36 -20.06
C GLU A 312 -11.75 -3.84 -20.15
N ILE A 313 -12.20 -4.25 -21.33
CA ILE A 313 -12.55 -5.66 -21.61
C ILE A 313 -11.26 -6.43 -21.89
N VAL A 314 -11.05 -7.51 -21.18
CA VAL A 314 -9.90 -8.42 -21.33
C VAL A 314 -10.19 -9.49 -22.37
#